data_fe4b39e99894257e3aefdfbf1470f106
#
_entry.id   fe4b39e99894257e3aefdfbf1470f106
#
_cell.length_a   1.000
_cell.length_b   1.000
_cell.length_c   1.000
_cell.angle_alpha   90.00
_cell.angle_beta   90.00
_cell.angle_gamma   90.00
#
_symmetry.space_group_name_H-M   'P 1'
#
loop_
_entity.id
_entity.type
_entity.pdbx_description
1 polymer ?
#
loop_
_entity_poly.entity_id
_entity_poly.type
_entity_poly.pdbx_seq_one_letter_code
_entity_poly.pdbx_strand_id
1 'polypeptide(L)'
;MRKLSLVLLIALVLSLGTSVMAQDKPAGCPEGLWTMMSKELESACKGEMAGKVVTMSSTFTGADEAKWNDTIKEFEGWTGIDLQYTGSKEFEAAIRASVEANAAPDLVDFPQPGLLRDMVLHGKVIDINTFMNADWLKQNYKQSWLDMAQIAGSDGKKIMAGIWGKDFGKSQVFYPKAAWDAAGYKVPTTWDELTALSDQIVKDGAAPWCVGIESGAATGWPATDWMEEIMLRTTSLENYDNWSFPADATKRLPFTSPEVKHAAEVLGDVWFKEGYVYGGRDKISGTSFGDAPSPMFDDPPKCYLHKQGNFITSFFPKTVTSADYDFFYLPPIDPKYGKPYLVSGDIYAMFNDRPEVRAFMDFTSRGESMKGWMGAGGALAPMNDAKLEWYTDPIERKVAQFISEADSVRFDGSDLMPGAVGAGSFWKGMTDWVSGTADLDTVLKEIDAAWPK
;
A
#
# COMPACT_ATOMS: atom_id res chain seq x y z
N MET A 1 14.21 -17.69 -85.59
CA MET A 1 15.01 -18.49 -84.67
C MET A 1 15.16 -17.63 -83.37
N ARG A 2 14.27 -17.83 -82.42
CA ARG A 2 14.30 -17.08 -81.11
C ARG A 2 14.92 -18.02 -80.08
N LYS A 3 16.05 -17.58 -79.49
CA LYS A 3 16.72 -18.27 -78.40
C LYS A 3 16.01 -17.91 -77.09
N LEU A 4 15.44 -18.94 -76.43
CA LEU A 4 14.92 -18.82 -75.03
C LEU A 4 16.06 -18.94 -74.07
N SER A 5 16.30 -17.87 -73.30
CA SER A 5 17.25 -17.89 -72.16
C SER A 5 16.48 -18.26 -70.88
N LEU A 6 16.83 -19.39 -70.29
CA LEU A 6 16.30 -19.90 -69.01
C LEU A 6 17.08 -19.20 -67.89
N VAL A 7 16.40 -18.35 -67.11
CA VAL A 7 16.96 -17.74 -65.92
C VAL A 7 16.62 -18.66 -64.75
N LEU A 8 17.64 -19.25 -64.17
CA LEU A 8 17.55 -20.06 -62.95
C LEU A 8 17.51 -19.14 -61.72
N LEU A 9 16.37 -19.02 -61.06
CA LEU A 9 16.24 -18.30 -59.80
C LEU A 9 16.65 -19.22 -58.65
N ILE A 10 17.84 -19.00 -58.07
CA ILE A 10 18.27 -19.67 -56.84
C ILE A 10 17.65 -18.91 -55.67
N ALA A 11 16.63 -19.49 -55.05
CA ALA A 11 16.08 -18.98 -53.79
C ALA A 11 17.05 -19.31 -52.64
N LEU A 12 17.74 -18.30 -52.13
CA LEU A 12 18.56 -18.39 -50.93
C LEU A 12 17.63 -18.35 -49.72
N VAL A 13 17.33 -19.49 -49.12
CA VAL A 13 16.60 -19.58 -47.84
C VAL A 13 17.59 -19.20 -46.74
N LEU A 14 17.55 -17.91 -46.31
CA LEU A 14 18.19 -17.50 -45.07
C LEU A 14 17.38 -18.11 -43.91
N SER A 15 17.87 -19.18 -43.35
CA SER A 15 17.44 -19.65 -42.02
C SER A 15 17.92 -18.63 -40.98
N LEU A 16 17.03 -17.74 -40.56
CA LEU A 16 17.19 -16.99 -39.34
C LEU A 16 17.15 -17.98 -38.18
N GLY A 17 18.31 -18.51 -37.82
CA GLY A 17 18.49 -19.19 -36.55
C GLY A 17 18.25 -18.18 -35.43
N THR A 18 17.07 -18.22 -34.83
CA THR A 18 16.88 -17.63 -33.50
C THR A 18 17.83 -18.39 -32.58
N SER A 19 18.95 -17.74 -32.24
CA SER A 19 19.76 -18.17 -31.12
C SER A 19 18.88 -18.05 -29.88
N VAL A 20 18.29 -19.18 -29.47
CA VAL A 20 17.80 -19.32 -28.08
C VAL A 20 19.03 -19.10 -27.23
N MET A 21 19.14 -17.95 -26.59
CA MET A 21 20.13 -17.74 -25.55
C MET A 21 19.93 -18.89 -24.56
N ALA A 22 20.94 -19.67 -24.33
CA ALA A 22 20.91 -20.69 -23.30
C ALA A 22 20.65 -19.95 -21.98
N GLN A 23 19.47 -20.16 -21.42
CA GLN A 23 19.14 -19.60 -20.11
C GLN A 23 20.13 -20.23 -19.13
N ASP A 24 20.91 -19.41 -18.43
CA ASP A 24 21.86 -19.89 -17.44
C ASP A 24 21.10 -20.76 -16.43
N LYS A 25 21.75 -21.87 -16.01
CA LYS A 25 21.13 -22.77 -15.05
C LYS A 25 20.81 -21.99 -13.77
N PRO A 26 19.55 -22.06 -13.24
CA PRO A 26 19.17 -21.38 -12.03
C PRO A 26 20.15 -21.63 -10.87
N ALA A 27 20.43 -20.58 -10.09
CA ALA A 27 21.39 -20.66 -8.98
C ALA A 27 20.92 -21.57 -7.83
N GLY A 28 19.61 -21.80 -7.74
CA GLY A 28 18.94 -22.45 -6.61
C GLY A 28 18.69 -21.48 -5.46
N CYS A 29 17.69 -21.78 -4.63
CA CYS A 29 17.27 -20.91 -3.54
C CYS A 29 18.27 -20.90 -2.38
N PRO A 30 18.40 -19.77 -1.64
CA PRO A 30 19.21 -19.68 -0.44
C PRO A 30 18.70 -20.60 0.66
N GLU A 31 19.60 -21.02 1.57
CA GLU A 31 19.30 -22.00 2.63
C GLU A 31 18.12 -21.59 3.52
N GLY A 32 17.96 -20.29 3.80
CA GLY A 32 16.87 -19.75 4.63
C GLY A 32 15.47 -20.01 4.10
N LEU A 33 15.30 -20.23 2.79
CA LEU A 33 14.00 -20.50 2.19
C LEU A 33 13.51 -21.95 2.38
N TRP A 34 14.38 -22.90 2.72
CA TRP A 34 14.04 -24.34 2.72
C TRP A 34 13.17 -24.81 3.89
N THR A 35 12.78 -23.94 4.81
CA THR A 35 11.95 -24.30 5.96
C THR A 35 10.47 -24.42 5.54
N MET A 36 9.85 -25.57 5.73
CA MET A 36 8.42 -25.83 5.51
C MET A 36 7.88 -25.35 4.16
N MET A 37 8.68 -25.43 3.10
CA MET A 37 8.25 -25.06 1.74
C MET A 37 7.07 -25.90 1.25
N SER A 38 6.26 -25.31 0.36
CA SER A 38 5.39 -26.08 -0.51
C SER A 38 6.24 -26.93 -1.49
N LYS A 39 5.66 -28.00 -1.98
CA LYS A 39 6.33 -28.83 -3.01
C LYS A 39 6.60 -28.04 -4.29
N GLU A 40 5.76 -27.04 -4.59
CA GLU A 40 5.89 -26.17 -5.75
C GLU A 40 7.10 -25.24 -5.60
N LEU A 41 7.30 -24.59 -4.44
CA LEU A 41 8.48 -23.75 -4.22
C LEU A 41 9.75 -24.61 -4.18
N GLU A 42 9.71 -25.81 -3.57
CA GLU A 42 10.83 -26.76 -3.60
C GLU A 42 11.23 -27.14 -5.03
N SER A 43 10.25 -27.44 -5.91
CA SER A 43 10.46 -27.75 -7.32
C SER A 43 11.04 -26.55 -8.07
N ALA A 44 10.53 -25.34 -7.83
CA ALA A 44 11.05 -24.11 -8.41
C ALA A 44 12.51 -23.87 -8.00
N CYS A 45 12.85 -24.03 -6.70
CA CYS A 45 14.22 -23.89 -6.19
C CYS A 45 15.21 -24.92 -6.77
N LYS A 46 14.71 -26.06 -7.25
CA LYS A 46 15.51 -27.03 -8.00
C LYS A 46 15.68 -26.70 -9.48
N GLY A 47 15.04 -25.61 -9.95
CA GLY A 47 15.07 -25.16 -11.34
C GLY A 47 14.12 -25.95 -12.26
N GLU A 48 13.22 -26.79 -11.72
CA GLU A 48 12.30 -27.63 -12.50
C GLU A 48 11.19 -26.82 -13.20
N MET A 49 11.05 -25.53 -12.83
CA MET A 49 10.06 -24.59 -13.41
C MET A 49 10.72 -23.49 -14.27
N ALA A 50 12.00 -23.63 -14.61
CA ALA A 50 12.71 -22.65 -15.42
C ALA A 50 12.01 -22.39 -16.75
N GLY A 51 11.87 -21.12 -17.15
CA GLY A 51 11.18 -20.68 -18.36
C GLY A 51 9.64 -20.66 -18.27
N LYS A 52 9.05 -20.98 -17.10
CA LYS A 52 7.63 -20.71 -16.84
C LYS A 52 7.41 -19.23 -16.59
N VAL A 53 6.23 -18.74 -16.95
CA VAL A 53 5.86 -17.32 -16.80
C VAL A 53 4.81 -17.16 -15.71
N VAL A 54 5.01 -16.17 -14.83
CA VAL A 54 4.03 -15.71 -13.84
C VAL A 54 3.78 -14.22 -14.06
N THR A 55 2.53 -13.83 -14.22
CA THR A 55 2.13 -12.43 -14.36
C THR A 55 1.64 -11.87 -13.04
N MET A 56 2.01 -10.63 -12.73
CA MET A 56 1.60 -9.94 -11.51
C MET A 56 1.21 -8.50 -11.77
N SER A 57 0.23 -7.97 -11.03
CA SER A 57 -0.17 -6.56 -11.07
C SER A 57 -0.30 -5.98 -9.65
N SER A 58 0.03 -4.69 -9.53
CA SER A 58 -0.09 -3.91 -8.28
C SER A 58 -0.12 -2.40 -8.55
N THR A 59 -0.19 -1.63 -7.48
CA THR A 59 -0.06 -0.15 -7.47
C THR A 59 1.36 0.36 -7.55
N PHE A 60 2.41 -0.50 -7.41
CA PHE A 60 3.80 -0.05 -7.34
C PHE A 60 4.25 0.53 -8.67
N THR A 61 4.64 1.80 -8.66
CA THR A 61 5.20 2.53 -9.79
C THR A 61 6.44 3.31 -9.35
N GLY A 62 7.31 3.65 -10.31
CA GLY A 62 8.48 4.48 -10.04
C GLY A 62 9.48 3.85 -9.07
N ALA A 63 9.71 4.47 -7.91
CA ALA A 63 10.70 3.99 -6.94
C ALA A 63 10.31 2.65 -6.30
N ASP A 64 9.03 2.44 -6.01
CA ASP A 64 8.54 1.20 -5.42
C ASP A 64 8.54 0.06 -6.44
N GLU A 65 8.24 0.34 -7.71
CA GLU A 65 8.42 -0.62 -8.79
C GLU A 65 9.88 -1.07 -8.93
N ALA A 66 10.83 -0.16 -8.78
CA ALA A 66 12.24 -0.50 -8.83
C ALA A 66 12.65 -1.47 -7.70
N LYS A 67 12.18 -1.24 -6.47
CA LYS A 67 12.42 -2.14 -5.32
C LYS A 67 11.78 -3.53 -5.55
N TRP A 68 10.55 -3.53 -6.08
CA TRP A 68 9.86 -4.77 -6.41
C TRP A 68 10.57 -5.56 -7.50
N ASN A 69 11.03 -4.90 -8.55
CA ASN A 69 11.80 -5.53 -9.63
C ASN A 69 13.12 -6.14 -9.14
N ASP A 70 13.77 -5.55 -8.13
CA ASP A 70 14.96 -6.15 -7.53
C ASP A 70 14.63 -7.44 -6.75
N THR A 71 13.51 -7.49 -6.04
CA THR A 71 12.98 -8.70 -5.40
C THR A 71 12.66 -9.79 -6.43
N ILE A 72 11.98 -9.42 -7.52
CA ILE A 72 11.65 -10.32 -8.64
C ILE A 72 12.91 -10.95 -9.24
N LYS A 73 13.94 -10.15 -9.55
CA LYS A 73 15.20 -10.61 -10.13
C LYS A 73 15.91 -11.66 -9.27
N GLU A 74 15.87 -11.51 -7.95
CA GLU A 74 16.46 -12.51 -7.04
C GLU A 74 15.73 -13.85 -7.19
N PHE A 75 14.41 -13.86 -7.14
CA PHE A 75 13.60 -15.06 -7.31
C PHE A 75 13.79 -15.70 -8.69
N GLU A 76 13.79 -14.90 -9.76
CA GLU A 76 14.08 -15.36 -11.12
C GLU A 76 15.46 -16.00 -11.23
N GLY A 77 16.48 -15.37 -10.62
CA GLY A 77 17.84 -15.89 -10.58
C GLY A 77 17.95 -17.24 -9.87
N TRP A 78 17.14 -17.47 -8.84
CA TRP A 78 17.11 -18.73 -8.09
C TRP A 78 16.35 -19.84 -8.78
N THR A 79 15.24 -19.53 -9.45
CA THR A 79 14.25 -20.49 -9.94
C THR A 79 14.21 -20.64 -11.46
N GLY A 80 14.61 -19.59 -12.20
CA GLY A 80 14.44 -19.49 -13.63
C GLY A 80 13.00 -19.24 -14.10
N ILE A 81 12.06 -18.94 -13.18
CA ILE A 81 10.71 -18.49 -13.51
C ILE A 81 10.79 -17.05 -14.01
N ASP A 82 10.10 -16.73 -15.11
CA ASP A 82 9.99 -15.36 -15.67
C ASP A 82 8.78 -14.65 -15.03
N LEU A 83 9.03 -13.59 -14.25
CA LEU A 83 8.00 -12.82 -13.57
C LEU A 83 7.72 -11.52 -14.32
N GLN A 84 6.53 -11.40 -14.88
CA GLN A 84 6.08 -10.24 -15.65
C GLN A 84 5.20 -9.35 -14.78
N TYR A 85 5.79 -8.28 -14.25
CA TYR A 85 5.12 -7.32 -13.38
C TYR A 85 4.54 -6.14 -14.17
N THR A 86 3.35 -5.67 -13.75
CA THR A 86 2.70 -4.46 -14.26
C THR A 86 2.21 -3.61 -13.10
N GLY A 87 2.83 -2.45 -12.89
CA GLY A 87 2.38 -1.42 -11.94
C GLY A 87 1.49 -0.37 -12.62
N SER A 88 0.46 0.12 -11.92
CA SER A 88 -0.44 1.14 -12.47
C SER A 88 -1.06 2.01 -11.39
N LYS A 89 -1.14 3.33 -11.63
CA LYS A 89 -1.93 4.28 -10.83
C LYS A 89 -3.45 4.12 -11.04
N GLU A 90 -3.85 3.40 -12.10
CA GLU A 90 -5.25 3.06 -12.41
C GLU A 90 -5.58 1.63 -11.97
N PHE A 91 -4.81 1.09 -11.00
CA PHE A 91 -4.87 -0.31 -10.58
C PHE A 91 -6.28 -0.75 -10.20
N GLU A 92 -6.98 0.00 -9.32
CA GLU A 92 -8.28 -0.39 -8.76
C GLU A 92 -9.35 -0.54 -9.84
N ALA A 93 -9.34 0.35 -10.84
CA ALA A 93 -10.26 0.27 -11.98
C ALA A 93 -9.87 -0.85 -12.94
N ALA A 94 -8.58 -0.98 -13.24
CA ALA A 94 -8.06 -1.97 -14.18
C ALA A 94 -8.24 -3.40 -13.67
N ILE A 95 -7.99 -3.65 -12.38
CA ILE A 95 -8.10 -5.00 -11.82
C ILE A 95 -9.56 -5.47 -11.75
N ARG A 96 -10.51 -4.59 -11.41
CA ARG A 96 -11.95 -4.94 -11.46
C ARG A 96 -12.35 -5.39 -12.86
N ALA A 97 -12.01 -4.59 -13.88
CA ALA A 97 -12.34 -4.90 -15.27
C ALA A 97 -11.70 -6.22 -15.75
N SER A 98 -10.44 -6.47 -15.40
CA SER A 98 -9.73 -7.69 -15.81
C SER A 98 -10.29 -8.95 -15.13
N VAL A 99 -10.65 -8.87 -13.85
CA VAL A 99 -11.26 -9.99 -13.12
C VAL A 99 -12.66 -10.30 -13.66
N GLU A 100 -13.48 -9.29 -13.94
CA GLU A 100 -14.80 -9.45 -14.57
C GLU A 100 -14.70 -10.09 -15.94
N ALA A 101 -13.69 -9.71 -16.74
CA ALA A 101 -13.42 -10.28 -18.05
C ALA A 101 -12.79 -11.69 -18.01
N ASN A 102 -12.52 -12.27 -16.84
CA ASN A 102 -11.72 -13.50 -16.63
C ASN A 102 -10.32 -13.41 -17.27
N ALA A 103 -9.71 -12.25 -17.22
CA ALA A 103 -8.38 -11.94 -17.77
C ALA A 103 -7.45 -11.37 -16.66
N ALA A 104 -7.71 -11.75 -15.41
CA ALA A 104 -6.87 -11.34 -14.28
C ALA A 104 -5.43 -11.87 -14.45
N PRO A 105 -4.40 -11.11 -14.00
CA PRO A 105 -3.06 -11.64 -13.84
C PRO A 105 -3.05 -12.87 -12.92
N ASP A 106 -1.96 -13.64 -12.94
CA ASP A 106 -1.84 -14.82 -12.10
C ASP A 106 -1.87 -14.49 -10.61
N LEU A 107 -1.17 -13.43 -10.24
CA LEU A 107 -1.07 -12.92 -8.88
C LEU A 107 -1.34 -11.41 -8.87
N VAL A 108 -2.03 -10.95 -7.86
CA VAL A 108 -2.35 -9.53 -7.67
C VAL A 108 -2.05 -9.13 -6.24
N ASP A 109 -1.42 -8.00 -6.08
CA ASP A 109 -1.18 -7.37 -4.80
C ASP A 109 -2.21 -6.26 -4.56
N PHE A 110 -2.94 -6.37 -3.47
CA PHE A 110 -4.02 -5.46 -3.09
C PHE A 110 -3.65 -4.66 -1.86
N PRO A 111 -3.54 -3.34 -1.95
CA PRO A 111 -3.55 -2.47 -0.78
C PRO A 111 -4.89 -2.49 -0.03
N GLN A 112 -6.00 -2.83 -0.76
CA GLN A 112 -7.37 -2.80 -0.22
C GLN A 112 -7.93 -4.22 -0.04
N PRO A 113 -7.90 -4.81 1.17
CA PRO A 113 -8.57 -6.10 1.44
C PRO A 113 -10.08 -6.06 1.20
N GLY A 114 -10.72 -4.88 1.27
CA GLY A 114 -12.14 -4.70 0.91
C GLY A 114 -12.40 -4.92 -0.57
N LEU A 115 -11.50 -4.45 -1.46
CA LEU A 115 -11.57 -4.71 -2.90
C LEU A 115 -11.35 -6.20 -3.20
N LEU A 116 -10.39 -6.84 -2.54
CA LEU A 116 -10.17 -8.29 -2.66
C LEU A 116 -11.41 -9.08 -2.21
N ARG A 117 -12.09 -8.64 -1.14
CA ARG A 117 -13.33 -9.28 -0.66
C ARG A 117 -14.41 -9.31 -1.74
N ASP A 118 -14.60 -8.23 -2.48
CA ASP A 118 -15.55 -8.19 -3.60
C ASP A 118 -15.25 -9.32 -4.61
N MET A 119 -13.98 -9.59 -4.90
CA MET A 119 -13.57 -10.65 -5.81
C MET A 119 -13.74 -12.05 -5.24
N VAL A 120 -13.54 -12.22 -3.93
CA VAL A 120 -13.82 -13.47 -3.21
C VAL A 120 -15.32 -13.78 -3.24
N LEU A 121 -16.18 -12.79 -3.04
CA LEU A 121 -17.64 -12.93 -3.12
C LEU A 121 -18.10 -13.40 -4.50
N HIS A 122 -17.36 -13.04 -5.56
CA HIS A 122 -17.63 -13.49 -6.94
C HIS A 122 -16.94 -14.83 -7.29
N GLY A 123 -16.28 -15.48 -6.33
CA GLY A 123 -15.62 -16.79 -6.53
C GLY A 123 -14.43 -16.75 -7.48
N LYS A 124 -13.71 -15.62 -7.56
CA LYS A 124 -12.61 -15.42 -8.51
C LYS A 124 -11.23 -15.69 -7.91
N VAL A 125 -11.13 -15.79 -6.59
CA VAL A 125 -9.87 -15.91 -5.86
C VAL A 125 -9.61 -17.36 -5.47
N ILE A 126 -8.36 -17.80 -5.61
CA ILE A 126 -7.92 -19.15 -5.22
C ILE A 126 -7.73 -19.22 -3.70
N ASP A 127 -8.27 -20.27 -3.07
CA ASP A 127 -8.02 -20.58 -1.66
C ASP A 127 -6.59 -21.13 -1.49
N ILE A 128 -5.69 -20.33 -0.94
CA ILE A 128 -4.28 -20.73 -0.77
C ILE A 128 -4.08 -21.83 0.28
N ASN A 129 -5.07 -22.12 1.16
CA ASN A 129 -5.02 -23.29 2.05
C ASN A 129 -4.94 -24.61 1.28
N THR A 130 -5.27 -24.64 -0.01
CA THR A 130 -5.22 -25.85 -0.84
C THR A 130 -3.80 -26.35 -1.09
N PHE A 131 -2.78 -25.50 -0.93
CA PHE A 131 -1.37 -25.84 -1.21
C PHE A 131 -0.36 -25.25 -0.21
N MET A 132 -0.65 -24.13 0.46
CA MET A 132 0.23 -23.54 1.46
C MET A 132 0.31 -24.40 2.71
N ASN A 133 1.50 -24.45 3.31
CA ASN A 133 1.70 -25.16 4.58
C ASN A 133 1.08 -24.33 5.71
N ALA A 134 -0.02 -24.84 6.30
CA ALA A 134 -0.75 -24.15 7.37
C ALA A 134 0.09 -23.92 8.65
N ASP A 135 1.04 -24.82 8.96
CA ASP A 135 1.91 -24.67 10.12
C ASP A 135 2.97 -23.60 9.87
N TRP A 136 3.45 -23.47 8.62
CA TRP A 136 4.30 -22.35 8.19
C TRP A 136 3.58 -21.01 8.41
N LEU A 137 2.36 -20.87 7.92
CA LEU A 137 1.60 -19.63 8.06
C LEU A 137 1.39 -19.24 9.52
N LYS A 138 0.99 -20.20 10.38
CA LYS A 138 0.82 -19.96 11.83
C LYS A 138 2.12 -19.58 12.54
N GLN A 139 3.24 -20.16 12.13
CA GLN A 139 4.54 -19.85 12.70
C GLN A 139 5.03 -18.47 12.24
N ASN A 140 4.76 -18.13 10.98
CA ASN A 140 5.37 -16.96 10.34
C ASN A 140 4.53 -15.68 10.39
N TYR A 141 3.26 -15.74 10.79
CA TYR A 141 2.38 -14.58 10.89
C TYR A 141 1.70 -14.48 12.25
N LYS A 142 1.47 -13.25 12.72
CA LYS A 142 0.55 -13.00 13.84
C LYS A 142 -0.86 -13.45 13.46
N GLN A 143 -1.62 -14.00 14.40
CA GLN A 143 -2.97 -14.50 14.15
C GLN A 143 -3.90 -13.45 13.56
N SER A 144 -3.77 -12.17 13.96
CA SER A 144 -4.56 -11.07 13.44
C SER A 144 -4.43 -10.89 11.91
N TRP A 145 -3.21 -11.05 11.36
CA TRP A 145 -2.99 -11.01 9.92
C TRP A 145 -3.67 -12.18 9.20
N LEU A 146 -3.57 -13.38 9.77
CA LEU A 146 -4.21 -14.58 9.20
C LEU A 146 -5.74 -14.46 9.25
N ASP A 147 -6.30 -13.90 10.34
CA ASP A 147 -7.75 -13.69 10.47
C ASP A 147 -8.28 -12.68 9.44
N MET A 148 -7.55 -11.60 9.17
CA MET A 148 -7.91 -10.63 8.13
C MET A 148 -7.83 -11.21 6.71
N ALA A 149 -6.92 -12.15 6.46
CA ALA A 149 -6.80 -12.83 5.17
C ALA A 149 -7.88 -13.92 4.96
N GLN A 150 -8.62 -14.30 6.02
CA GLN A 150 -9.75 -15.24 5.92
C GLN A 150 -11.02 -14.50 5.52
N ILE A 151 -11.37 -14.57 4.26
CA ILE A 151 -12.51 -13.88 3.67
C ILE A 151 -13.61 -14.89 3.32
N ALA A 152 -14.86 -14.57 3.71
CA ALA A 152 -16.01 -15.41 3.38
C ALA A 152 -16.48 -15.15 1.94
N GLY A 153 -16.70 -16.23 1.19
CA GLY A 153 -17.36 -16.20 -0.11
C GLY A 153 -18.89 -16.03 0.00
N SER A 154 -19.57 -15.96 -1.13
CA SER A 154 -21.03 -15.83 -1.21
C SER A 154 -21.80 -17.02 -0.61
N ASP A 155 -21.15 -18.17 -0.49
CA ASP A 155 -21.68 -19.38 0.18
C ASP A 155 -21.46 -19.37 1.71
N GLY A 156 -20.85 -18.32 2.25
CA GLY A 156 -20.47 -18.17 3.65
C GLY A 156 -19.23 -18.98 4.07
N LYS A 157 -18.63 -19.76 3.16
CA LYS A 157 -17.39 -20.50 3.44
C LYS A 157 -16.21 -19.54 3.39
N LYS A 158 -15.41 -19.54 4.45
CA LYS A 158 -14.16 -18.78 4.48
C LYS A 158 -13.07 -19.48 3.68
N ILE A 159 -12.35 -18.70 2.90
CA ILE A 159 -11.08 -19.10 2.24
C ILE A 159 -9.94 -18.26 2.79
N MET A 160 -8.72 -18.75 2.75
CA MET A 160 -7.52 -17.95 2.90
C MET A 160 -7.28 -17.25 1.55
N ALA A 161 -7.74 -16.01 1.45
CA ALA A 161 -7.80 -15.29 0.16
C ALA A 161 -6.42 -14.82 -0.31
N GLY A 162 -5.43 -14.76 0.57
CA GLY A 162 -4.11 -14.30 0.22
C GLY A 162 -3.14 -14.32 1.38
N ILE A 163 -1.96 -13.72 1.16
CA ILE A 163 -0.89 -13.58 2.13
C ILE A 163 -0.47 -12.12 2.24
N TRP A 164 -0.22 -11.64 3.45
CA TRP A 164 0.29 -10.29 3.67
C TRP A 164 1.76 -10.23 3.30
N GLY A 165 2.09 -9.38 2.33
CA GLY A 165 3.46 -9.22 1.84
C GLY A 165 4.20 -8.10 2.51
N LYS A 166 3.50 -6.99 2.80
CA LYS A 166 4.06 -5.79 3.43
C LYS A 166 3.06 -5.17 4.39
N ASP A 167 3.58 -4.44 5.38
CA ASP A 167 2.80 -3.54 6.21
C ASP A 167 3.44 -2.14 6.29
N PHE A 168 2.62 -1.17 6.65
CA PHE A 168 3.00 0.24 6.72
C PHE A 168 2.44 0.87 7.99
N GLY A 169 3.27 1.65 8.66
CA GLY A 169 2.80 2.58 9.67
C GLY A 169 2.23 3.84 9.00
N LYS A 170 1.12 4.40 9.51
CA LYS A 170 0.48 5.60 8.95
C LYS A 170 0.38 6.78 9.90
N SER A 171 0.68 6.61 11.20
CA SER A 171 0.50 7.64 12.24
C SER A 171 1.68 8.59 12.41
N GLN A 172 2.55 8.72 11.43
CA GLN A 172 3.71 9.62 11.51
C GLN A 172 3.49 10.94 10.78
N VAL A 173 4.14 12.00 11.33
CA VAL A 173 4.27 13.31 10.72
C VAL A 173 5.75 13.58 10.48
N PHE A 174 6.14 13.65 9.23
CA PHE A 174 7.51 13.91 8.80
C PHE A 174 7.82 15.40 8.82
N TYR A 175 9.11 15.76 9.07
CA TYR A 175 9.61 17.13 9.06
C TYR A 175 11.06 17.20 8.56
N PRO A 176 11.51 18.35 7.97
CA PRO A 176 12.89 18.55 7.50
C PRO A 176 13.79 18.90 8.67
N LYS A 177 14.68 18.00 9.09
CA LYS A 177 15.42 18.06 10.33
C LYS A 177 16.28 19.33 10.49
N ALA A 178 17.09 19.63 9.48
CA ALA A 178 18.01 20.78 9.57
C ALA A 178 17.28 22.13 9.70
N ALA A 179 16.24 22.33 8.88
CA ALA A 179 15.45 23.56 8.90
C ALA A 179 14.57 23.64 10.17
N TRP A 180 14.07 22.51 10.65
CA TRP A 180 13.34 22.40 11.91
C TRP A 180 14.20 22.82 13.11
N ASP A 181 15.41 22.29 13.20
CA ASP A 181 16.36 22.63 14.26
C ASP A 181 16.78 24.10 14.20
N ALA A 182 17.02 24.62 13.01
CA ALA A 182 17.38 26.02 12.77
C ALA A 182 16.25 26.99 13.18
N ALA A 183 14.98 26.62 12.94
CA ALA A 183 13.81 27.39 13.36
C ALA A 183 13.53 27.26 14.87
N GLY A 184 14.17 26.31 15.55
CA GLY A 184 13.97 26.05 16.98
C GLY A 184 12.64 25.39 17.32
N TYR A 185 11.97 24.79 16.33
CA TYR A 185 10.68 24.10 16.54
C TYR A 185 10.85 22.88 17.44
N LYS A 186 9.78 22.52 18.13
CA LYS A 186 9.75 21.37 19.05
C LYS A 186 8.70 20.39 18.59
N VAL A 187 8.99 19.10 18.77
CA VAL A 187 8.03 18.03 18.49
C VAL A 187 6.82 18.18 19.41
N PRO A 188 5.61 18.34 18.86
CA PRO A 188 4.40 18.45 19.66
C PRO A 188 4.00 17.10 20.22
N THR A 189 3.48 17.07 21.45
CA THR A 189 3.01 15.86 22.14
C THR A 189 1.49 15.85 22.33
N THR A 190 0.83 16.98 22.07
CA THR A 190 -0.62 17.16 22.12
C THR A 190 -1.12 17.85 20.85
N TRP A 191 -2.41 17.74 20.57
CA TRP A 191 -3.03 18.42 19.42
C TRP A 191 -2.97 19.95 19.55
N ASP A 192 -3.12 20.47 20.77
CA ASP A 192 -3.01 21.91 21.03
C ASP A 192 -1.60 22.42 20.74
N GLU A 193 -0.55 21.65 21.11
CA GLU A 193 0.84 21.98 20.77
C GLU A 193 1.07 21.92 19.24
N LEU A 194 0.47 20.95 18.55
CA LEU A 194 0.55 20.85 17.08
C LEU A 194 -0.12 22.05 16.40
N THR A 195 -1.28 22.48 16.92
CA THR A 195 -1.99 23.67 16.44
C THR A 195 -1.17 24.94 16.68
N ALA A 196 -0.62 25.10 17.89
CA ALA A 196 0.23 26.24 18.23
C ALA A 196 1.51 26.29 17.39
N LEU A 197 2.13 25.14 17.10
CA LEU A 197 3.26 25.02 16.19
C LEU A 197 2.86 25.43 14.77
N SER A 198 1.71 24.96 14.28
CA SER A 198 1.20 25.32 12.97
C SER A 198 0.98 26.83 12.83
N ASP A 199 0.39 27.46 13.84
CA ASP A 199 0.23 28.92 13.91
C ASP A 199 1.58 29.66 13.96
N GLN A 200 2.59 29.08 14.61
CA GLN A 200 3.94 29.65 14.65
C GLN A 200 4.62 29.58 13.28
N ILE A 201 4.52 28.47 12.58
CA ILE A 201 5.08 28.29 11.22
C ILE A 201 4.46 29.31 10.25
N VAL A 202 3.15 29.57 10.35
CA VAL A 202 2.49 30.61 9.54
C VAL A 202 3.05 32.00 9.85
N LYS A 203 3.26 32.34 11.13
CA LYS A 203 3.86 33.62 11.52
C LYS A 203 5.29 33.78 11.03
N ASP A 204 6.04 32.69 10.90
CA ASP A 204 7.41 32.67 10.41
C ASP A 204 7.47 32.73 8.88
N GLY A 205 6.31 32.75 8.20
CA GLY A 205 6.19 32.98 6.75
C GLY A 205 6.20 31.73 5.88
N ALA A 206 6.02 30.54 6.45
CA ALA A 206 5.87 29.28 5.74
C ALA A 206 4.48 28.66 5.99
N ALA A 207 4.10 27.66 5.19
CA ALA A 207 2.93 26.83 5.51
C ALA A 207 3.32 25.70 6.47
N PRO A 208 2.50 25.35 7.49
CA PRO A 208 2.77 24.17 8.27
C PRO A 208 2.69 22.89 7.44
N TRP A 209 1.69 22.70 6.59
CA TRP A 209 1.37 21.41 5.99
C TRP A 209 1.67 21.36 4.50
N CYS A 210 2.39 20.31 4.10
CA CYS A 210 2.54 19.85 2.73
C CYS A 210 1.47 18.79 2.47
N VAL A 211 0.46 19.07 1.65
CA VAL A 211 -0.69 18.17 1.43
C VAL A 211 -0.97 18.00 -0.05
N GLY A 212 -1.21 16.76 -0.48
CA GLY A 212 -1.70 16.40 -1.80
C GLY A 212 -2.44 15.08 -1.74
N ILE A 213 -3.51 14.93 -2.52
CA ILE A 213 -4.36 13.74 -2.52
C ILE A 213 -4.56 13.13 -3.90
N GLU A 214 -3.96 13.72 -4.96
CA GLU A 214 -4.06 13.16 -6.30
C GLU A 214 -3.29 11.84 -6.38
N SER A 215 -3.92 10.81 -6.94
CA SER A 215 -3.37 9.46 -7.11
C SER A 215 -4.07 8.69 -8.24
N GLY A 216 -4.31 9.31 -9.40
CA GLY A 216 -5.04 8.66 -10.50
C GLY A 216 -6.44 8.20 -10.06
N ALA A 217 -6.78 6.94 -10.34
CA ALA A 217 -8.07 6.35 -9.96
C ALA A 217 -8.28 6.29 -8.43
N ALA A 218 -7.21 6.29 -7.65
CA ALA A 218 -7.24 6.26 -6.18
C ALA A 218 -7.24 7.65 -5.55
N THR A 219 -7.40 8.74 -6.32
CA THR A 219 -7.42 10.10 -5.78
C THR A 219 -8.40 10.21 -4.60
N GLY A 220 -7.91 10.73 -3.47
CA GLY A 220 -8.69 10.89 -2.23
C GLY A 220 -8.22 10.02 -1.07
N TRP A 221 -7.50 8.90 -1.31
CA TRP A 221 -7.04 8.02 -0.24
C TRP A 221 -6.18 8.72 0.86
N PRO A 222 -5.32 9.72 0.58
CA PRO A 222 -4.62 10.39 1.67
C PRO A 222 -5.55 11.19 2.59
N ALA A 223 -6.72 11.63 2.07
CA ALA A 223 -7.72 12.31 2.88
C ALA A 223 -8.49 11.33 3.78
N THR A 224 -8.74 10.10 3.32
CA THR A 224 -9.36 9.08 4.16
C THR A 224 -8.41 8.62 5.27
N ASP A 225 -7.10 8.51 5.01
CA ASP A 225 -6.07 8.27 6.04
C ASP A 225 -6.11 9.31 7.17
N TRP A 226 -6.31 10.57 6.83
CA TRP A 226 -6.45 11.63 7.83
C TRP A 226 -7.76 11.51 8.62
N MET A 227 -8.87 11.18 7.95
CA MET A 227 -10.15 10.92 8.61
C MET A 227 -10.03 9.78 9.63
N GLU A 228 -9.37 8.71 9.27
CA GLU A 228 -9.14 7.53 10.11
C GLU A 228 -8.29 7.84 11.33
N GLU A 229 -7.21 8.60 11.14
CA GLU A 229 -6.38 9.08 12.24
C GLU A 229 -7.17 9.94 13.24
N ILE A 230 -8.02 10.83 12.72
CA ILE A 230 -8.85 11.69 13.57
C ILE A 230 -9.95 10.86 14.24
N MET A 231 -10.59 9.94 13.54
CA MET A 231 -11.56 9.00 14.14
C MET A 231 -10.95 8.23 15.31
N LEU A 232 -9.75 7.67 15.15
CA LEU A 232 -9.05 6.96 16.23
C LEU A 232 -8.73 7.83 17.44
N ARG A 233 -8.66 9.17 17.28
CA ARG A 233 -8.30 10.15 18.31
C ARG A 233 -9.47 10.94 18.87
N THR A 234 -10.68 10.76 18.31
CA THR A 234 -11.89 11.51 18.72
C THR A 234 -13.05 10.62 19.09
N THR A 235 -12.96 9.29 18.82
CA THR A 235 -14.01 8.34 19.23
C THR A 235 -13.41 7.02 19.73
N SER A 236 -14.28 6.09 20.20
CA SER A 236 -13.83 4.79 20.71
C SER A 236 -13.37 3.87 19.59
N LEU A 237 -12.50 2.90 19.92
CA LEU A 237 -12.12 1.85 18.99
C LEU A 237 -13.31 1.03 18.49
N GLU A 238 -14.34 0.82 19.32
CA GLU A 238 -15.58 0.16 18.90
C GLU A 238 -16.32 0.96 17.82
N ASN A 239 -16.37 2.29 17.95
CA ASN A 239 -16.96 3.14 16.92
C ASN A 239 -16.13 3.11 15.62
N TYR A 240 -14.80 3.14 15.72
CA TYR A 240 -13.93 2.98 14.56
C TYR A 240 -14.17 1.65 13.84
N ASP A 241 -14.19 0.53 14.59
CA ASP A 241 -14.45 -0.81 14.06
C ASP A 241 -15.84 -0.90 13.41
N ASN A 242 -16.87 -0.36 14.06
CA ASN A 242 -18.23 -0.34 13.53
C ASN A 242 -18.42 0.61 12.33
N TRP A 243 -17.58 1.61 12.18
CA TRP A 243 -17.56 2.49 11.03
C TRP A 243 -16.83 1.88 9.83
N SER A 244 -15.64 1.32 10.06
CA SER A 244 -14.78 0.80 8.99
C SER A 244 -15.18 -0.59 8.53
N PHE A 245 -15.37 -1.53 9.47
CA PHE A 245 -15.69 -2.92 9.17
C PHE A 245 -16.48 -3.58 10.32
N PRO A 246 -17.79 -3.31 10.43
CA PRO A 246 -18.61 -3.85 11.50
C PRO A 246 -18.70 -5.38 11.44
N ALA A 247 -18.35 -6.05 12.53
CA ALA A 247 -18.54 -7.50 12.67
C ALA A 247 -20.03 -7.90 12.64
N ASP A 248 -20.91 -6.99 13.02
CA ASP A 248 -22.37 -7.08 12.96
C ASP A 248 -22.88 -5.87 12.17
N ALA A 249 -23.44 -6.12 11.00
CA ALA A 249 -23.95 -5.07 10.12
C ALA A 249 -25.01 -4.16 10.77
N THR A 250 -25.73 -4.66 11.79
CA THR A 250 -26.72 -3.86 12.54
C THR A 250 -26.08 -2.81 13.45
N LYS A 251 -24.78 -2.92 13.73
CA LYS A 251 -24.00 -1.99 14.54
C LYS A 251 -23.22 -0.98 13.69
N ARG A 252 -23.37 -1.00 12.38
CA ARG A 252 -22.65 -0.08 11.50
C ARG A 252 -22.83 1.38 11.96
N LEU A 253 -21.73 2.06 12.20
CA LEU A 253 -21.72 3.49 12.43
C LEU A 253 -21.78 4.20 11.08
N PRO A 254 -22.85 4.95 10.74
CA PRO A 254 -22.96 5.59 9.44
C PRO A 254 -22.02 6.78 9.30
N PHE A 255 -21.67 7.13 8.06
CA PHE A 255 -20.89 8.33 7.77
C PHE A 255 -21.57 9.63 8.21
N THR A 256 -22.89 9.65 8.22
CA THR A 256 -23.70 10.77 8.70
C THR A 256 -23.78 10.87 10.23
N SER A 257 -23.12 9.98 10.99
CA SER A 257 -23.07 10.04 12.45
C SER A 257 -22.33 11.28 12.96
N PRO A 258 -22.65 11.76 14.17
CA PRO A 258 -21.95 12.89 14.77
C PRO A 258 -20.45 12.68 14.90
N GLU A 259 -20.00 11.47 15.18
CA GLU A 259 -18.59 11.10 15.36
C GLU A 259 -17.80 11.27 14.07
N VAL A 260 -18.32 10.75 12.95
CA VAL A 260 -17.66 10.85 11.64
C VAL A 260 -17.69 12.29 11.12
N LYS A 261 -18.82 12.98 11.30
CA LYS A 261 -18.93 14.39 10.94
C LYS A 261 -17.94 15.24 11.73
N HIS A 262 -17.81 15.02 13.04
CA HIS A 262 -16.84 15.72 13.89
C HIS A 262 -15.40 15.47 13.41
N ALA A 263 -15.05 14.24 13.05
CA ALA A 263 -13.72 13.94 12.51
C ALA A 263 -13.43 14.71 11.20
N ALA A 264 -14.42 14.81 10.32
CA ALA A 264 -14.28 15.61 9.10
C ALA A 264 -14.13 17.11 9.40
N GLU A 265 -14.89 17.65 10.37
CA GLU A 265 -14.78 19.04 10.81
C GLU A 265 -13.39 19.35 11.35
N VAL A 266 -12.82 18.45 12.18
CA VAL A 266 -11.43 18.58 12.70
C VAL A 266 -10.41 18.57 11.55
N LEU A 267 -10.60 17.72 10.53
CA LEU A 267 -9.75 17.74 9.34
C LEU A 267 -9.87 19.06 8.60
N GLY A 268 -11.09 19.57 8.43
CA GLY A 268 -11.36 20.86 7.80
C GLY A 268 -10.65 22.02 8.54
N ASP A 269 -10.63 22.00 9.86
CA ASP A 269 -9.94 23.01 10.67
C ASP A 269 -8.41 23.03 10.42
N VAL A 270 -7.83 21.91 10.02
CA VAL A 270 -6.40 21.85 9.64
C VAL A 270 -6.20 22.23 8.17
N TRP A 271 -6.97 21.64 7.25
CA TRP A 271 -6.67 21.78 5.82
C TRP A 271 -7.25 23.01 5.16
N PHE A 272 -8.32 23.58 5.70
CA PHE A 272 -9.02 24.73 5.09
C PHE A 272 -8.69 26.06 5.78
N LYS A 273 -7.95 26.02 6.89
CA LYS A 273 -7.49 27.24 7.55
C LYS A 273 -6.50 27.96 6.64
N GLU A 274 -6.72 29.24 6.41
CA GLU A 274 -5.88 30.05 5.55
C GLU A 274 -4.41 30.04 6.00
N GLY A 275 -3.50 29.83 5.05
CA GLY A 275 -2.06 29.75 5.30
C GLY A 275 -1.57 28.41 5.85
N TYR A 276 -2.45 27.47 6.21
CA TYR A 276 -2.04 26.20 6.81
C TYR A 276 -1.48 25.20 5.82
N VAL A 277 -1.99 25.15 4.60
CA VAL A 277 -1.54 24.23 3.55
C VAL A 277 -0.77 25.00 2.48
N TYR A 278 0.40 24.49 2.10
CA TYR A 278 1.18 25.06 1.00
C TYR A 278 0.39 25.04 -0.31
N GLY A 279 0.25 26.20 -0.93
CA GLY A 279 -0.56 26.40 -2.13
C GLY A 279 -2.07 26.61 -1.85
N GLY A 280 -2.51 26.45 -0.60
CA GLY A 280 -3.91 26.61 -0.18
C GLY A 280 -4.80 25.41 -0.52
N ARG A 281 -6.04 25.44 -0.02
CA ARG A 281 -7.05 24.39 -0.18
C ARG A 281 -7.23 23.97 -1.65
N ASP A 282 -7.27 24.92 -2.56
CA ASP A 282 -7.56 24.68 -3.99
C ASP A 282 -6.50 23.83 -4.70
N LYS A 283 -5.31 23.67 -4.10
CA LYS A 283 -4.23 22.86 -4.65
C LYS A 283 -4.24 21.42 -4.15
N ILE A 284 -4.88 21.14 -3.03
CA ILE A 284 -4.80 19.81 -2.36
C ILE A 284 -5.24 18.70 -3.32
N SER A 285 -6.40 18.83 -3.97
CA SER A 285 -6.96 17.76 -4.82
C SER A 285 -6.21 17.54 -6.13
N GLY A 286 -5.44 18.53 -6.58
CA GLY A 286 -4.63 18.43 -7.81
C GLY A 286 -3.14 18.20 -7.57
N THR A 287 -2.69 18.18 -6.31
CA THR A 287 -1.29 17.86 -5.97
C THR A 287 -1.14 16.37 -5.75
N SER A 288 -0.19 15.75 -6.47
CA SER A 288 0.13 14.33 -6.30
C SER A 288 0.56 14.05 -4.86
N PHE A 289 0.08 12.95 -4.28
CA PHE A 289 0.46 12.55 -2.94
C PHE A 289 1.99 12.35 -2.83
N GLY A 290 2.61 11.81 -3.87
CA GLY A 290 4.06 11.58 -3.91
C GLY A 290 4.89 12.84 -4.09
N ASP A 291 4.34 13.89 -4.71
CA ASP A 291 5.03 15.17 -4.91
C ASP A 291 4.79 16.15 -3.75
N ALA A 292 3.71 15.94 -2.98
CA ALA A 292 3.31 16.82 -1.89
C ALA A 292 4.43 17.11 -0.85
N PRO A 293 5.29 16.16 -0.43
CA PRO A 293 6.35 16.42 0.53
C PRO A 293 7.57 17.16 -0.06
N SER A 294 7.74 17.22 -1.38
CA SER A 294 8.94 17.80 -2.02
C SER A 294 9.26 19.23 -1.56
N PRO A 295 8.28 20.17 -1.44
CA PRO A 295 8.54 21.54 -0.96
C PRO A 295 9.05 21.63 0.48
N MET A 296 8.95 20.56 1.25
CA MET A 296 9.52 20.45 2.60
C MET A 296 11.06 20.48 2.59
N PHE A 297 11.66 20.06 1.48
CA PHE A 297 13.11 19.98 1.26
C PHE A 297 13.68 21.13 0.43
N ASP A 298 12.87 22.16 0.12
CA ASP A 298 13.38 23.40 -0.47
C ASP A 298 14.22 24.19 0.55
N ASP A 299 15.07 25.11 0.07
CA ASP A 299 15.86 26.01 0.92
C ASP A 299 15.47 27.48 0.61
N PRO A 300 14.70 28.16 1.49
CA PRO A 300 14.06 27.65 2.71
C PRO A 300 12.84 26.75 2.39
N PRO A 301 12.43 25.86 3.31
CA PRO A 301 11.24 25.05 3.15
C PRO A 301 9.98 25.88 2.93
N LYS A 302 9.11 25.42 2.05
CA LYS A 302 7.79 26.06 1.80
C LYS A 302 6.71 25.54 2.74
N CYS A 303 6.89 24.33 3.23
CA CYS A 303 6.06 23.69 4.25
C CYS A 303 6.95 22.80 5.14
N TYR A 304 6.53 22.52 6.37
CA TYR A 304 7.37 21.86 7.37
C TYR A 304 6.88 20.49 7.82
N LEU A 305 5.60 20.17 7.61
CA LEU A 305 4.95 18.97 8.11
C LEU A 305 4.29 18.20 6.96
N HIS A 306 4.50 16.88 6.94
CA HIS A 306 3.82 15.98 6.02
C HIS A 306 3.36 14.71 6.76
N LYS A 307 2.04 14.49 6.88
CA LYS A 307 1.47 13.26 7.47
C LYS A 307 1.20 12.25 6.39
N GLN A 308 1.86 11.09 6.48
CA GLN A 308 1.68 10.00 5.52
C GLN A 308 2.25 8.70 6.07
N GLY A 309 1.96 7.56 5.42
CA GLY A 309 2.59 6.28 5.67
C GLY A 309 4.11 6.30 5.43
N ASN A 310 4.86 5.39 6.07
CA ASN A 310 6.33 5.37 5.94
C ASN A 310 6.81 5.14 4.50
N PHE A 311 5.98 4.56 3.62
CA PHE A 311 6.30 4.42 2.19
C PHE A 311 6.57 5.76 1.48
N ILE A 312 6.10 6.89 2.03
CA ILE A 312 6.30 8.22 1.42
C ILE A 312 7.78 8.58 1.28
N THR A 313 8.63 8.00 2.09
CA THR A 313 10.09 8.20 2.00
C THR A 313 10.67 7.79 0.64
N SER A 314 10.01 6.85 -0.05
CA SER A 314 10.36 6.46 -1.44
C SER A 314 10.14 7.57 -2.47
N PHE A 315 9.28 8.53 -2.14
CA PHE A 315 8.88 9.65 -3.00
C PHE A 315 9.63 10.95 -2.69
N PHE A 316 10.45 10.97 -1.65
CA PHE A 316 11.27 12.13 -1.35
C PHE A 316 12.28 12.40 -2.48
N PRO A 317 12.73 13.66 -2.66
CA PRO A 317 13.75 13.97 -3.65
C PRO A 317 14.96 13.05 -3.51
N LYS A 318 15.52 12.57 -4.62
CA LYS A 318 16.65 11.59 -4.64
C LYS A 318 17.90 12.05 -3.89
N THR A 319 18.02 13.35 -3.63
CA THR A 319 19.12 13.95 -2.86
C THR A 319 18.90 13.87 -1.35
N VAL A 320 17.68 13.52 -0.90
CA VAL A 320 17.27 13.43 0.51
C VAL A 320 17.59 12.03 1.03
N THR A 321 18.17 11.97 2.21
CA THR A 321 18.51 10.75 2.94
C THR A 321 17.83 10.74 4.30
N SER A 322 17.83 9.63 5.01
CA SER A 322 17.28 9.53 6.37
C SER A 322 18.01 10.42 7.41
N ALA A 323 19.11 11.07 7.05
CA ALA A 323 19.75 12.09 7.87
C ALA A 323 19.06 13.47 7.77
N ASP A 324 18.30 13.71 6.69
CA ASP A 324 17.76 15.03 6.34
C ASP A 324 16.34 15.24 6.91
N TYR A 325 15.67 14.19 7.34
CA TYR A 325 14.32 14.25 7.91
C TYR A 325 14.20 13.38 9.17
N ASP A 326 13.15 13.62 9.90
CA ASP A 326 12.69 12.75 10.99
C ASP A 326 11.16 12.81 11.05
N PHE A 327 10.55 12.08 11.95
CA PHE A 327 9.12 12.12 12.17
C PHE A 327 8.77 12.06 13.65
N PHE A 328 7.55 12.48 13.94
CA PHE A 328 6.93 12.27 15.24
C PHE A 328 5.57 11.59 15.08
N TYR A 329 5.09 10.96 16.13
CA TYR A 329 3.75 10.38 16.21
C TYR A 329 2.71 11.49 16.16
N LEU A 330 1.68 11.37 15.31
CA LEU A 330 0.55 12.31 15.24
C LEU A 330 -0.13 12.38 16.62
N PRO A 331 -0.12 13.55 17.31
CA PRO A 331 -0.53 13.64 18.70
C PRO A 331 -1.98 13.24 18.96
N PRO A 332 -2.32 12.79 20.18
CA PRO A 332 -3.71 12.59 20.59
C PRO A 332 -4.50 13.90 20.52
N ILE A 333 -5.75 13.83 20.03
CA ILE A 333 -6.72 14.94 20.08
C ILE A 333 -7.41 14.92 21.43
N ASP A 334 -8.05 13.80 21.80
CA ASP A 334 -8.61 13.58 23.12
C ASP A 334 -7.79 12.51 23.84
N PRO A 335 -7.04 12.85 24.91
CA PRO A 335 -6.17 11.91 25.60
C PRO A 335 -6.86 10.65 26.13
N LYS A 336 -8.19 10.68 26.32
CA LYS A 336 -8.96 9.51 26.80
C LYS A 336 -8.92 8.32 25.84
N TYR A 337 -8.60 8.57 24.55
CA TYR A 337 -8.49 7.51 23.55
C TYR A 337 -7.07 6.95 23.39
N GLY A 338 -6.13 7.42 24.21
CA GLY A 338 -4.76 6.92 24.25
C GLY A 338 -3.92 7.31 23.03
N LYS A 339 -3.00 6.42 22.67
CA LYS A 339 -2.10 6.57 21.52
C LYS A 339 -2.35 5.45 20.49
N PRO A 340 -3.49 5.47 19.76
CA PRO A 340 -3.75 4.48 18.73
C PRO A 340 -2.79 4.68 17.55
N TYR A 341 -2.45 3.58 16.85
CA TYR A 341 -1.63 3.61 15.66
C TYR A 341 -2.38 3.04 14.47
N LEU A 342 -2.41 3.79 13.38
CA LEU A 342 -2.98 3.37 12.11
C LEU A 342 -1.93 2.61 11.31
N VAL A 343 -2.30 1.45 10.78
CA VAL A 343 -1.48 0.64 9.89
C VAL A 343 -2.24 0.29 8.62
N SER A 344 -1.52 0.01 7.55
CA SER A 344 -2.05 -0.64 6.37
C SER A 344 -1.13 -1.77 5.93
N GLY A 345 -1.48 -2.47 4.88
CA GLY A 345 -0.63 -3.53 4.34
C GLY A 345 -1.16 -4.03 3.02
N ASP A 346 -0.29 -4.69 2.28
CA ASP A 346 -0.60 -5.24 0.97
C ASP A 346 -0.79 -6.76 1.07
N ILE A 347 -1.90 -7.25 0.52
CA ILE A 347 -2.24 -8.66 0.49
C ILE A 347 -2.11 -9.22 -0.94
N TYR A 348 -1.25 -10.22 -1.12
CA TYR A 348 -1.09 -10.93 -2.38
C TYR A 348 -2.17 -12.00 -2.51
N ALA A 349 -2.89 -12.02 -3.64
CA ALA A 349 -3.94 -12.98 -3.94
C ALA A 349 -3.73 -13.64 -5.30
N MET A 350 -4.14 -14.91 -5.43
CA MET A 350 -4.02 -15.70 -6.65
C MET A 350 -5.33 -15.76 -7.40
N PHE A 351 -5.26 -15.63 -8.73
CA PHE A 351 -6.39 -15.75 -9.65
C PHE A 351 -6.27 -16.95 -10.60
N ASN A 352 -5.07 -17.45 -10.84
CA ASN A 352 -4.81 -18.61 -11.67
C ASN A 352 -4.02 -19.67 -10.89
N ASP A 353 -4.57 -20.88 -10.81
CA ASP A 353 -4.00 -21.98 -10.05
C ASP A 353 -3.05 -22.82 -10.91
N ARG A 354 -1.76 -22.43 -10.92
CA ARG A 354 -0.68 -23.14 -11.63
C ARG A 354 0.51 -23.37 -10.69
N PRO A 355 1.31 -24.42 -10.88
CA PRO A 355 2.42 -24.75 -9.98
C PRO A 355 3.44 -23.62 -9.79
N GLU A 356 3.81 -22.93 -10.87
CA GLU A 356 4.75 -21.80 -10.83
C GLU A 356 4.18 -20.59 -10.09
N VAL A 357 2.85 -20.36 -10.14
CA VAL A 357 2.16 -19.30 -9.41
C VAL A 357 2.11 -19.65 -7.91
N ARG A 358 1.84 -20.92 -7.57
CA ARG A 358 1.88 -21.41 -6.18
C ARG A 358 3.29 -21.26 -5.59
N ALA A 359 4.33 -21.55 -6.36
CA ALA A 359 5.71 -21.40 -5.92
C ALA A 359 6.03 -19.94 -5.60
N PHE A 360 5.62 -19.00 -6.45
CA PHE A 360 5.84 -17.58 -6.21
C PHE A 360 5.00 -17.07 -5.02
N MET A 361 3.75 -17.51 -4.89
CA MET A 361 2.91 -17.21 -3.73
C MET A 361 3.51 -17.68 -2.41
N ASP A 362 4.10 -18.88 -2.37
CA ASP A 362 4.81 -19.35 -1.16
C ASP A 362 6.05 -18.49 -0.89
N PHE A 363 6.82 -18.11 -1.91
CA PHE A 363 7.96 -17.21 -1.75
C PHE A 363 7.54 -15.87 -1.14
N THR A 364 6.43 -15.26 -1.57
CA THR A 364 5.96 -13.97 -1.01
C THR A 364 5.55 -14.06 0.45
N SER A 365 5.34 -15.27 1.00
CA SER A 365 5.05 -15.48 2.43
C SER A 365 6.29 -15.47 3.33
N ARG A 366 7.47 -15.26 2.79
CA ARG A 366 8.75 -15.41 3.47
C ARG A 366 9.47 -14.09 3.60
N GLY A 367 10.11 -13.85 4.74
CA GLY A 367 10.86 -12.63 4.99
C GLY A 367 11.90 -12.32 3.92
N GLU A 368 12.48 -13.35 3.28
CA GLU A 368 13.45 -13.18 2.19
C GLU A 368 12.86 -12.36 1.01
N SER A 369 11.53 -12.45 0.75
CA SER A 369 10.86 -11.64 -0.26
C SER A 369 10.85 -10.15 0.07
N MET A 370 11.01 -9.80 1.34
CA MET A 370 11.03 -8.43 1.83
C MET A 370 12.43 -7.86 2.08
N LYS A 371 13.48 -8.68 1.99
CA LYS A 371 14.84 -8.30 2.36
C LYS A 371 15.35 -7.09 1.59
N GLY A 372 15.16 -7.06 0.27
CA GLY A 372 15.53 -5.91 -0.57
C GLY A 372 14.75 -4.65 -0.18
N TRP A 373 13.45 -4.79 0.05
CA TRP A 373 12.59 -3.67 0.44
C TRP A 373 12.94 -3.13 1.83
N MET A 374 13.14 -4.00 2.82
CA MET A 374 13.57 -3.60 4.17
C MET A 374 14.91 -2.85 4.14
N GLY A 375 15.84 -3.26 3.25
CA GLY A 375 17.11 -2.59 3.05
C GLY A 375 16.97 -1.21 2.37
N ALA A 376 16.00 -1.06 1.48
CA ALA A 376 15.74 0.19 0.76
C ALA A 376 14.83 1.17 1.53
N GLY A 377 14.10 0.68 2.54
CA GLY A 377 13.12 1.46 3.34
C GLY A 377 11.76 1.60 2.65
N GLY A 378 10.79 2.15 3.37
CA GLY A 378 9.45 2.45 2.90
C GLY A 378 8.42 1.33 3.11
N ALA A 379 8.78 0.21 3.75
CA ALA A 379 7.84 -0.84 4.15
C ALA A 379 8.37 -1.67 5.32
N LEU A 380 7.46 -2.25 6.07
CA LEU A 380 7.73 -3.23 7.12
C LEU A 380 7.34 -4.63 6.64
N ALA A 381 7.94 -5.65 7.24
CA ALA A 381 7.62 -7.05 6.95
C ALA A 381 6.69 -7.63 8.02
N PRO A 382 5.49 -8.12 7.64
CA PRO A 382 4.56 -8.75 8.59
C PRO A 382 4.99 -10.18 8.99
N MET A 383 6.02 -10.73 8.33
CA MET A 383 6.53 -12.08 8.55
C MET A 383 7.49 -12.13 9.73
N ASN A 384 7.33 -13.14 10.61
CA ASN A 384 8.16 -13.33 11.78
C ASN A 384 9.59 -13.79 11.45
N ASP A 385 9.85 -14.38 10.27
CA ASP A 385 11.18 -14.82 9.82
C ASP A 385 11.98 -13.67 9.17
N ALA A 386 11.38 -12.49 8.94
CA ALA A 386 12.09 -11.29 8.53
C ALA A 386 13.05 -10.83 9.65
N LYS A 387 14.30 -10.54 9.28
CA LYS A 387 15.34 -10.22 10.25
C LYS A 387 15.45 -8.71 10.47
N LEU A 388 15.43 -8.29 11.73
CA LEU A 388 15.55 -6.86 12.09
C LEU A 388 16.83 -6.21 11.56
N GLU A 389 17.90 -6.97 11.37
CA GLU A 389 19.16 -6.49 10.81
C GLU A 389 19.06 -6.09 9.31
N TRP A 390 18.00 -6.51 8.60
CA TRP A 390 17.76 -6.11 7.23
C TRP A 390 17.23 -4.67 7.11
N TYR A 391 16.64 -4.11 8.17
CA TYR A 391 16.30 -2.68 8.22
C TYR A 391 17.58 -1.85 8.38
N THR A 392 18.08 -1.31 7.29
CA THR A 392 19.27 -0.43 7.31
C THR A 392 18.94 1.00 7.72
N ASP A 393 17.71 1.45 7.42
CA ASP A 393 17.22 2.80 7.74
C ASP A 393 16.76 2.91 9.21
N PRO A 394 17.31 3.85 9.99
CA PRO A 394 16.86 4.09 11.37
C PRO A 394 15.40 4.57 11.45
N ILE A 395 14.86 5.21 10.41
CA ILE A 395 13.48 5.68 10.35
C ILE A 395 12.52 4.47 10.37
N GLU A 396 12.79 3.44 9.58
CA GLU A 396 11.96 2.23 9.57
C GLU A 396 11.95 1.51 10.93
N ARG A 397 13.09 1.43 11.59
CA ARG A 397 13.16 0.88 12.96
C ARG A 397 12.34 1.70 13.95
N LYS A 398 12.37 3.02 13.81
CA LYS A 398 11.58 3.93 14.63
C LYS A 398 10.07 3.76 14.39
N VAL A 399 9.63 3.54 13.13
CA VAL A 399 8.24 3.22 12.81
C VAL A 399 7.81 1.92 13.49
N ALA A 400 8.59 0.84 13.33
CA ALA A 400 8.33 -0.44 13.98
C ALA A 400 8.25 -0.32 15.51
N GLN A 401 9.12 0.52 16.13
CA GLN A 401 9.07 0.81 17.56
C GLN A 401 7.76 1.49 17.95
N PHE A 402 7.32 2.54 17.26
CA PHE A 402 6.06 3.22 17.56
C PHE A 402 4.85 2.30 17.45
N ILE A 403 4.82 1.40 16.45
CA ILE A 403 3.76 0.39 16.32
C ILE A 403 3.77 -0.55 17.54
N SER A 404 4.95 -0.93 18.04
CA SER A 404 5.09 -1.83 19.19
C SER A 404 4.71 -1.18 20.53
N GLU A 405 4.88 0.15 20.64
CA GLU A 405 4.59 0.95 21.83
C GLU A 405 3.16 1.54 21.83
N ALA A 406 2.40 1.36 20.76
CA ALA A 406 1.04 1.90 20.65
C ALA A 406 0.09 1.21 21.64
N ASP A 407 -0.82 1.98 22.23
CA ASP A 407 -1.88 1.47 23.12
C ASP A 407 -2.84 0.54 22.37
N SER A 408 -3.03 0.79 21.07
CA SER A 408 -3.84 -0.02 20.17
C SER A 408 -3.40 0.20 18.73
N VAL A 409 -3.66 -0.81 17.88
CA VAL A 409 -3.40 -0.75 16.44
C VAL A 409 -4.71 -1.02 15.71
N ARG A 410 -5.00 -0.22 14.66
CA ARG A 410 -6.10 -0.46 13.73
C ARG A 410 -5.61 -0.39 12.30
N PHE A 411 -6.21 -1.27 11.49
CA PHE A 411 -5.97 -1.24 10.05
C PHE A 411 -6.73 -0.08 9.42
N ASP A 412 -6.23 0.42 8.30
CA ASP A 412 -6.83 1.43 7.45
C ASP A 412 -8.30 1.13 7.17
N GLY A 413 -9.18 2.04 7.58
CA GLY A 413 -10.63 1.80 7.54
C GLY A 413 -11.16 1.79 6.13
N SER A 414 -10.69 2.69 5.26
CA SER A 414 -11.12 2.76 3.86
C SER A 414 -10.73 1.51 3.09
N ASP A 415 -9.56 0.96 3.38
CA ASP A 415 -9.06 -0.27 2.76
C ASP A 415 -9.84 -1.53 3.22
N LEU A 416 -10.40 -1.52 4.44
CA LEU A 416 -11.25 -2.59 4.96
C LEU A 416 -12.69 -2.52 4.47
N MET A 417 -13.22 -1.33 4.16
CA MET A 417 -14.60 -1.12 3.71
C MET A 417 -14.88 -1.91 2.42
N PRO A 418 -16.17 -2.23 2.12
CA PRO A 418 -16.51 -2.73 0.79
C PRO A 418 -15.92 -1.83 -0.29
N GLY A 419 -15.37 -2.41 -1.35
CA GLY A 419 -14.63 -1.66 -2.35
C GLY A 419 -15.43 -0.54 -3.04
N ALA A 420 -16.78 -0.69 -3.14
CA ALA A 420 -17.66 0.37 -3.63
C ALA A 420 -17.74 1.58 -2.67
N VAL A 421 -17.44 1.38 -1.39
CA VAL A 421 -17.42 2.42 -0.37
C VAL A 421 -16.01 2.95 -0.18
N GLY A 422 -15.08 2.17 0.33
CA GLY A 422 -13.74 2.63 0.67
C GLY A 422 -12.99 3.20 -0.52
N ALA A 423 -12.63 2.34 -1.47
CA ALA A 423 -11.96 2.72 -2.72
C ALA A 423 -12.89 3.39 -3.77
N GLY A 424 -14.17 3.54 -3.46
CA GLY A 424 -15.16 4.16 -4.32
C GLY A 424 -15.67 5.49 -3.76
N SER A 425 -16.82 5.46 -3.12
CA SER A 425 -17.55 6.67 -2.70
C SER A 425 -16.82 7.47 -1.63
N PHE A 426 -16.02 6.85 -0.76
CA PHE A 426 -15.30 7.57 0.29
C PHE A 426 -14.12 8.35 -0.29
N TRP A 427 -13.24 7.75 -1.11
CA TRP A 427 -12.18 8.48 -1.78
C TRP A 427 -12.71 9.62 -2.64
N LYS A 428 -13.74 9.33 -3.47
CA LYS A 428 -14.39 10.34 -4.29
C LYS A 428 -15.01 11.46 -3.45
N GLY A 429 -15.76 11.10 -2.42
CA GLY A 429 -16.43 12.05 -1.54
C GLY A 429 -15.44 13.00 -0.84
N MET A 430 -14.33 12.47 -0.33
CA MET A 430 -13.28 13.30 0.26
C MET A 430 -12.65 14.23 -0.78
N THR A 431 -12.44 13.76 -2.01
CA THR A 431 -11.96 14.60 -3.11
C THR A 431 -12.92 15.73 -3.41
N ASP A 432 -14.21 15.44 -3.51
CA ASP A 432 -15.25 16.43 -3.81
C ASP A 432 -15.37 17.47 -2.67
N TRP A 433 -15.30 17.04 -1.41
CA TRP A 433 -15.34 17.95 -0.27
C TRP A 433 -14.09 18.84 -0.19
N VAL A 434 -12.90 18.25 -0.34
CA VAL A 434 -11.63 18.98 -0.29
C VAL A 434 -11.53 20.02 -1.41
N SER A 435 -11.94 19.66 -2.63
CA SER A 435 -11.97 20.57 -3.79
C SER A 435 -13.09 21.63 -3.72
N GLY A 436 -14.06 21.46 -2.80
CA GLY A 436 -15.22 22.34 -2.70
C GLY A 436 -16.31 22.07 -3.75
N THR A 437 -16.23 20.94 -4.46
CA THR A 437 -17.24 20.53 -5.45
C THR A 437 -18.56 20.12 -4.78
N ALA A 438 -18.48 19.55 -3.56
CA ALA A 438 -19.64 19.22 -2.74
C ALA A 438 -19.43 19.63 -1.28
N ASP A 439 -20.54 19.92 -0.57
CA ASP A 439 -20.49 20.17 0.86
C ASP A 439 -20.37 18.86 1.66
N LEU A 440 -19.91 18.96 2.92
CA LEU A 440 -19.66 17.81 3.77
C LEU A 440 -20.92 16.94 3.98
N ASP A 441 -22.07 17.54 4.28
CA ASP A 441 -23.30 16.80 4.57
C ASP A 441 -23.78 16.01 3.36
N THR A 442 -23.61 16.56 2.15
CA THR A 442 -23.92 15.87 0.89
C THR A 442 -22.98 14.67 0.71
N VAL A 443 -21.68 14.88 0.86
CA VAL A 443 -20.66 13.81 0.71
C VAL A 443 -20.92 12.67 1.68
N LEU A 444 -21.11 12.94 2.97
CA LEU A 444 -21.35 11.88 3.97
C LEU A 444 -22.61 11.07 3.67
N LYS A 445 -23.68 11.69 3.16
CA LYS A 445 -24.92 10.99 2.73
C LYS A 445 -24.67 10.11 1.49
N GLU A 446 -23.89 10.58 0.53
CA GLU A 446 -23.58 9.82 -0.69
C GLU A 446 -22.74 8.58 -0.36
N ILE A 447 -21.78 8.70 0.58
CA ILE A 447 -20.98 7.57 1.04
C ILE A 447 -21.86 6.54 1.76
N ASP A 448 -22.76 6.98 2.65
CA ASP A 448 -23.72 6.08 3.31
C ASP A 448 -24.63 5.34 2.31
N ALA A 449 -25.06 6.05 1.26
CA ALA A 449 -25.94 5.47 0.24
C ALA A 449 -25.24 4.41 -0.64
N ALA A 450 -23.91 4.46 -0.74
CA ALA A 450 -23.10 3.49 -1.49
C ALA A 450 -22.84 2.19 -0.71
N TRP A 451 -23.18 2.14 0.58
CA TRP A 451 -22.94 0.95 1.38
C TRP A 451 -23.82 -0.21 0.89
N PRO A 452 -23.26 -1.42 0.67
CA PRO A 452 -24.01 -2.60 0.24
C PRO A 452 -25.18 -2.90 1.21
N LYS A 453 -26.34 -3.27 0.64
CA LYS A 453 -27.56 -3.61 1.40
C LYS A 453 -27.54 -5.05 1.88
#